data_bd7869de03724e17d9e0a1adfc52a6fc
#
_entry.id   bd7869de03724e17d9e0a1adfc52a6fc
#
_cell.length_a   1.000
_cell.length_b   1.000
_cell.length_c   1.000
_cell.angle_alpha   90.00
_cell.angle_beta   90.00
_cell.angle_gamma   90.00
#
_symmetry.space_group_name_H-M   'P 1'
#
loop_
_entity.id
_entity.type
_entity.pdbx_description
1 polymer ?
#
loop_
_entity_poly.entity_id
_entity_poly.type
_entity_poly.pdbx_seq_one_letter_code
_entity_poly.pdbx_strand_id
1 'polypeptide(L)'
;MNKRSHPFASRPPVLALFQKRIDGDDALLHLASLRFKDCGLGTEFYSETPEELEKLLMFRPSTETPAAVHLKRGLDLFESGSPGMVLEFAERFRDRIFGMIIHDQTEVISHFDGYVSVLRKIDADLKSLGGSPYLFIEYAAGIEPESFTDLLKAIADLDHVSACIDIGHIGLRHIRDTFARVHNGKDIFSIKSIDPEVQDAAGEIQMAVGSALDGVLQVIEKLGRLGKPIHFHLHDGHPLAQAGAFGISDHLSFLDKIPIPFEYRGRRHLDPMFGPSGLSRLVRKSLRLLGPERTSFSLEIHPTGGRLPLGDVSFLFHHWVDKGNAERMNFWLSVLCENQKLVLKSCEKGELSEAARKDDHL
;
A
#
# COMPACT_ATOMS: atom_id res chain seq x y z
N MET A 1 8.87 -33.80 5.78
CA MET A 1 8.23 -32.51 5.45
C MET A 1 9.04 -31.41 6.11
N ASN A 2 9.97 -30.80 5.38
CA ASN A 2 10.68 -29.62 5.88
C ASN A 2 9.67 -28.45 5.90
N LYS A 3 9.28 -28.03 7.10
CA LYS A 3 8.66 -26.72 7.29
C LYS A 3 9.69 -25.70 6.86
N ARG A 4 9.65 -25.23 5.59
CA ARG A 4 10.36 -24.00 5.22
C ARG A 4 9.84 -22.94 6.19
N SER A 5 10.75 -22.46 7.05
CA SER A 5 10.45 -21.29 7.87
C SER A 5 10.02 -20.19 6.92
N HIS A 6 8.82 -19.66 7.10
CA HIS A 6 8.33 -18.47 6.42
C HIS A 6 9.47 -17.42 6.44
N PRO A 7 9.75 -16.69 5.37
CA PRO A 7 10.84 -15.70 5.33
C PRO A 7 10.69 -14.58 6.39
N PHE A 8 9.64 -14.59 7.19
CA PHE A 8 9.22 -13.56 8.15
C PHE A 8 9.35 -14.02 9.61
N ALA A 9 10.45 -14.65 9.99
CA ALA A 9 10.54 -15.36 11.28
C ALA A 9 10.53 -14.48 12.53
N SER A 10 10.85 -13.18 12.47
CA SER A 10 10.88 -12.32 13.67
C SER A 10 10.45 -10.87 13.45
N ARG A 11 10.50 -10.36 12.24
CA ARG A 11 10.07 -8.99 11.90
C ARG A 11 9.29 -8.99 10.59
N PRO A 12 8.22 -8.18 10.45
CA PRO A 12 7.53 -8.04 9.19
C PRO A 12 8.46 -7.42 8.14
N PRO A 13 8.44 -7.92 6.90
CA PRO A 13 9.17 -7.27 5.82
C PRO A 13 8.59 -5.90 5.53
N VAL A 14 9.48 -4.94 5.31
CA VAL A 14 9.14 -3.60 4.83
C VAL A 14 9.79 -3.41 3.47
N LEU A 15 8.98 -3.07 2.48
CA LEU A 15 9.37 -2.86 1.10
C LEU A 15 9.10 -1.41 0.67
N ALA A 16 9.59 -1.04 -0.48
CA ALA A 16 9.24 0.20 -1.16
C ALA A 16 8.79 -0.07 -2.59
N LEU A 17 7.65 0.47 -2.98
CA LEU A 17 7.16 0.52 -4.35
C LEU A 17 7.72 1.78 -5.01
N PHE A 18 8.91 1.66 -5.59
CA PHE A 18 9.70 2.81 -6.04
C PHE A 18 10.28 2.66 -7.43
N GLN A 19 10.60 1.44 -7.85
CA GLN A 19 11.36 1.16 -9.07
C GLN A 19 10.78 1.81 -10.32
N LYS A 20 9.45 1.82 -10.47
CA LYS A 20 8.77 2.43 -11.64
C LYS A 20 9.12 3.91 -11.84
N ARG A 21 9.60 4.59 -10.80
CA ARG A 21 9.96 6.02 -10.85
C ARG A 21 11.30 6.28 -11.52
N ILE A 22 12.18 5.28 -11.53
CA ILE A 22 13.53 5.35 -12.09
C ILE A 22 13.75 4.31 -13.20
N ASP A 23 12.67 3.71 -13.64
CA ASP A 23 12.69 2.73 -14.72
C ASP A 23 13.29 3.32 -16.02
N GLY A 24 14.21 2.58 -16.63
CA GLY A 24 15.00 3.04 -17.77
C GLY A 24 16.30 3.78 -17.42
N ASP A 25 16.65 3.89 -16.13
CA ASP A 25 17.96 4.37 -15.67
C ASP A 25 18.62 3.32 -14.78
N ASP A 26 19.45 2.47 -15.38
CA ASP A 26 20.09 1.34 -14.71
C ASP A 26 21.03 1.78 -13.58
N ALA A 27 21.68 2.92 -13.71
CA ALA A 27 22.57 3.44 -12.67
C ALA A 27 21.79 3.88 -11.43
N LEU A 28 20.65 4.55 -11.61
CA LEU A 28 19.76 4.94 -10.51
C LEU A 28 19.07 3.72 -9.88
N LEU A 29 18.67 2.72 -10.67
CA LEU A 29 18.14 1.46 -10.16
C LEU A 29 19.15 0.75 -9.27
N HIS A 30 20.40 0.68 -9.71
CA HIS A 30 21.47 0.08 -8.92
C HIS A 30 21.74 0.86 -7.62
N LEU A 31 21.83 2.20 -7.71
CA LEU A 31 21.97 3.05 -6.53
C LEU A 31 20.83 2.86 -5.53
N ALA A 32 19.57 2.86 -5.99
CA ALA A 32 18.41 2.63 -5.15
C ALA A 32 18.49 1.26 -4.46
N SER A 33 18.83 0.23 -5.19
CA SER A 33 18.97 -1.14 -4.68
C SER A 33 20.04 -1.26 -3.59
N LEU A 34 21.18 -0.59 -3.77
CA LEU A 34 22.25 -0.54 -2.75
C LEU A 34 21.77 0.18 -1.48
N ARG A 35 21.14 1.33 -1.63
CA ARG A 35 20.58 2.11 -0.50
C ARG A 35 19.52 1.31 0.26
N PHE A 36 18.66 0.60 -0.44
CA PHE A 36 17.64 -0.26 0.17
C PHE A 36 18.29 -1.43 0.94
N LYS A 37 19.28 -2.07 0.35
CA LYS A 37 20.05 -3.10 1.05
C LYS A 37 20.67 -2.59 2.35
N ASP A 38 21.32 -1.43 2.33
CA ASP A 38 21.96 -0.84 3.50
C ASP A 38 20.97 -0.54 4.64
N CYS A 39 19.72 -0.20 4.29
CA CYS A 39 18.64 0.05 5.24
C CYS A 39 17.88 -1.25 5.63
N GLY A 40 18.11 -2.38 4.95
CA GLY A 40 17.28 -3.58 5.08
C GLY A 40 15.85 -3.38 4.55
N LEU A 41 15.68 -2.46 3.59
CA LEU A 41 14.40 -2.20 2.91
C LEU A 41 14.27 -3.14 1.71
N GLY A 42 13.16 -3.85 1.62
CA GLY A 42 12.84 -4.68 0.47
C GLY A 42 12.35 -3.86 -0.73
N THR A 43 12.04 -4.53 -1.82
CA THR A 43 11.50 -3.88 -3.01
C THR A 43 10.22 -4.56 -3.45
N GLU A 44 9.19 -3.77 -3.66
CA GLU A 44 8.04 -4.15 -4.45
C GLU A 44 8.25 -3.60 -5.87
N PHE A 45 8.38 -4.50 -6.81
CA PHE A 45 8.57 -4.15 -8.22
C PHE A 45 7.21 -3.95 -8.88
N TYR A 46 7.14 -3.04 -9.82
CA TYR A 46 6.01 -2.93 -10.74
C TYR A 46 6.44 -3.52 -12.08
N SER A 47 5.81 -4.60 -12.49
CA SER A 47 6.18 -5.29 -13.73
C SER A 47 4.95 -5.78 -14.50
N GLU A 48 4.97 -5.57 -15.80
CA GLU A 48 3.89 -6.02 -16.69
C GLU A 48 4.15 -7.41 -17.28
N THR A 49 5.42 -7.82 -17.33
CA THR A 49 5.79 -9.13 -17.89
C THR A 49 6.87 -9.82 -17.03
N PRO A 50 6.94 -11.16 -17.08
CA PRO A 50 8.00 -11.92 -16.42
C PRO A 50 9.41 -11.52 -16.86
N GLU A 51 9.60 -11.17 -18.14
CA GLU A 51 10.90 -10.73 -18.69
C GLU A 51 11.35 -9.41 -18.09
N GLU A 52 10.41 -8.48 -17.88
CA GLU A 52 10.69 -7.20 -17.21
C GLU A 52 11.11 -7.45 -15.76
N LEU A 53 10.38 -8.29 -15.01
CA LEU A 53 10.74 -8.62 -13.64
C LEU A 53 12.11 -9.31 -13.56
N GLU A 54 12.45 -10.18 -14.50
CA GLU A 54 13.75 -10.83 -14.55
C GLU A 54 14.89 -9.80 -14.63
N LYS A 55 14.74 -8.78 -15.51
CA LYS A 55 15.71 -7.69 -15.63
C LYS A 55 15.81 -6.87 -14.34
N LEU A 56 14.68 -6.52 -13.74
CA LEU A 56 14.63 -5.73 -12.52
C LEU A 56 15.29 -6.46 -11.33
N LEU A 57 15.09 -7.76 -11.25
CA LEU A 57 15.69 -8.59 -10.21
C LEU A 57 17.22 -8.73 -10.36
N MET A 58 17.80 -8.45 -11.55
CA MET A 58 19.26 -8.40 -11.71
C MET A 58 19.91 -7.22 -10.96
N PHE A 59 19.19 -6.12 -10.77
CA PHE A 59 19.66 -4.97 -10.00
C PHE A 59 19.57 -5.17 -8.49
N ARG A 60 18.94 -6.25 -8.03
CA ARG A 60 18.80 -6.56 -6.62
C ARG A 60 20.13 -7.14 -6.08
N PRO A 61 20.83 -6.42 -5.18
CA PRO A 61 22.18 -6.81 -4.74
C PRO A 61 22.21 -8.02 -3.81
N SER A 62 21.06 -8.45 -3.31
CA SER A 62 20.96 -9.57 -2.37
C SER A 62 19.59 -10.22 -2.44
N THR A 63 19.55 -11.55 -2.35
CA THR A 63 18.30 -12.31 -2.17
C THR A 63 17.81 -12.30 -0.72
N GLU A 64 18.57 -11.74 0.20
CA GLU A 64 18.22 -11.64 1.62
C GLU A 64 17.15 -10.58 1.90
N THR A 65 17.07 -9.52 1.07
CA THR A 65 16.01 -8.53 1.20
C THR A 65 14.71 -9.07 0.60
N PRO A 66 13.56 -8.87 1.25
CA PRO A 66 12.28 -9.33 0.73
C PRO A 66 11.92 -8.64 -0.60
N ALA A 67 11.24 -9.36 -1.48
CA ALA A 67 10.71 -8.80 -2.72
C ALA A 67 9.29 -9.27 -2.98
N ALA A 68 8.48 -8.38 -3.57
CA ALA A 68 7.16 -8.64 -4.11
C ALA A 68 7.05 -8.01 -5.50
N VAL A 69 6.00 -8.33 -6.24
CA VAL A 69 5.72 -7.71 -7.53
C VAL A 69 4.28 -7.25 -7.61
N HIS A 70 4.10 -6.00 -7.97
CA HIS A 70 2.82 -5.45 -8.40
C HIS A 70 2.66 -5.75 -9.89
N LEU A 71 1.66 -6.53 -10.24
CA LEU A 71 1.39 -6.91 -11.61
C LEU A 71 0.73 -5.75 -12.38
N LYS A 72 0.55 -5.95 -13.66
CA LYS A 72 -0.02 -4.95 -14.58
C LYS A 72 -1.31 -4.34 -13.99
N ARG A 73 -1.37 -3.02 -13.98
CA ARG A 73 -2.59 -2.30 -13.61
C ARG A 73 -3.74 -2.67 -14.55
N GLY A 74 -4.90 -2.96 -13.97
CA GLY A 74 -6.07 -3.38 -14.75
C GLY A 74 -5.97 -4.80 -15.30
N LEU A 75 -5.17 -5.68 -14.67
CA LEU A 75 -5.18 -7.11 -14.96
C LEU A 75 -6.56 -7.67 -14.64
N ASP A 76 -7.34 -7.99 -15.67
CA ASP A 76 -8.66 -8.59 -15.51
C ASP A 76 -8.55 -10.11 -15.45
N LEU A 77 -8.90 -10.70 -14.31
CA LEU A 77 -8.83 -12.15 -14.11
C LEU A 77 -9.88 -12.94 -14.94
N PHE A 78 -10.86 -12.28 -15.52
CA PHE A 78 -11.80 -12.89 -16.46
C PHE A 78 -11.26 -12.99 -17.89
N GLU A 79 -10.23 -12.21 -18.24
CA GLU A 79 -9.54 -12.40 -19.53
C GLU A 79 -8.82 -13.74 -19.56
N SER A 80 -8.97 -14.46 -20.67
CA SER A 80 -8.51 -15.85 -20.79
C SER A 80 -7.01 -16.08 -20.55
N GLY A 81 -6.17 -15.06 -20.71
CA GLY A 81 -4.72 -15.12 -20.48
C GLY A 81 -4.26 -14.71 -19.08
N SER A 82 -5.08 -13.96 -18.35
CA SER A 82 -4.67 -13.34 -17.09
C SER A 82 -4.37 -14.34 -15.96
N PRO A 83 -5.18 -15.37 -15.71
CA PRO A 83 -4.81 -16.40 -14.74
C PRO A 83 -3.49 -17.11 -15.09
N GLY A 84 -3.27 -17.38 -16.39
CA GLY A 84 -2.01 -17.97 -16.88
C GLY A 84 -0.80 -17.08 -16.61
N MET A 85 -0.93 -15.77 -16.79
CA MET A 85 0.12 -14.80 -16.45
C MET A 85 0.47 -14.83 -14.95
N VAL A 86 -0.52 -14.84 -14.07
CA VAL A 86 -0.29 -14.97 -12.61
C VAL A 86 0.50 -16.23 -12.28
N LEU A 87 0.14 -17.36 -12.90
CA LEU A 87 0.83 -18.63 -12.68
C LEU A 87 2.25 -18.62 -13.24
N GLU A 88 2.47 -17.99 -14.39
CA GLU A 88 3.82 -17.84 -14.96
C GLU A 88 4.74 -17.04 -14.06
N PHE A 89 4.27 -15.92 -13.51
CA PHE A 89 5.02 -15.17 -12.51
C PHE A 89 5.30 -16.04 -11.27
N ALA A 90 4.31 -16.75 -10.76
CA ALA A 90 4.46 -17.59 -9.58
C ALA A 90 5.49 -18.70 -9.81
N GLU A 91 5.43 -19.41 -10.92
CA GLU A 91 6.34 -20.50 -11.25
C GLU A 91 7.79 -20.01 -11.43
N ARG A 92 7.95 -18.93 -12.20
CA ARG A 92 9.28 -18.42 -12.58
C ARG A 92 10.02 -17.75 -11.42
N PHE A 93 9.26 -17.15 -10.48
CA PHE A 93 9.85 -16.34 -9.40
C PHE A 93 9.59 -16.87 -7.98
N ARG A 94 9.04 -18.07 -7.83
CA ARG A 94 8.62 -18.63 -6.52
C ARG A 94 9.66 -18.58 -5.39
N ASP A 95 10.95 -18.62 -5.74
CA ASP A 95 12.05 -18.57 -4.77
C ASP A 95 12.64 -17.15 -4.62
N ARG A 96 12.13 -16.17 -5.37
CA ARG A 96 12.69 -14.82 -5.48
C ARG A 96 11.75 -13.74 -4.97
N ILE A 97 10.44 -13.98 -5.00
CA ILE A 97 9.41 -13.09 -4.47
C ILE A 97 8.50 -13.84 -3.50
N PHE A 98 7.93 -13.14 -2.53
CA PHE A 98 6.98 -13.74 -1.60
C PHE A 98 5.53 -13.45 -1.96
N GLY A 99 5.27 -12.44 -2.77
CA GLY A 99 3.93 -12.01 -3.13
C GLY A 99 3.84 -11.36 -4.50
N MET A 100 2.67 -11.49 -5.08
CA MET A 100 2.19 -10.82 -6.28
C MET A 100 0.98 -9.99 -5.90
N ILE A 101 0.89 -8.75 -6.34
CA ILE A 101 -0.20 -7.83 -6.03
C ILE A 101 -0.98 -7.52 -7.31
N ILE A 102 -2.30 -7.58 -7.23
CA ILE A 102 -3.23 -7.13 -8.28
C ILE A 102 -4.27 -6.21 -7.67
N HIS A 103 -4.78 -5.26 -8.44
CA HIS A 103 -5.89 -4.41 -7.99
C HIS A 103 -7.20 -5.19 -7.86
N ASP A 104 -8.08 -4.74 -6.97
CA ASP A 104 -9.48 -5.11 -7.00
C ASP A 104 -10.13 -4.68 -8.33
N GLN A 105 -11.24 -5.33 -8.67
CA GLN A 105 -11.92 -5.14 -9.94
C GLN A 105 -13.40 -4.88 -9.72
N THR A 106 -13.97 -3.95 -10.49
CA THR A 106 -15.39 -3.59 -10.42
C THR A 106 -16.30 -4.75 -10.81
N GLU A 107 -15.81 -5.68 -11.62
CA GLU A 107 -16.46 -6.92 -12.05
C GLU A 107 -16.82 -7.82 -10.87
N VAL A 108 -16.13 -7.71 -9.75
CA VAL A 108 -16.46 -8.41 -8.48
C VAL A 108 -17.92 -8.14 -8.08
N ILE A 109 -18.42 -6.92 -8.29
CA ILE A 109 -19.79 -6.56 -7.90
C ILE A 109 -20.84 -7.29 -8.75
N SER A 110 -20.62 -7.35 -10.06
CA SER A 110 -21.59 -7.93 -11.01
C SER A 110 -21.43 -9.44 -11.22
N HIS A 111 -20.24 -9.99 -10.95
CA HIS A 111 -19.89 -11.39 -11.23
C HIS A 111 -19.20 -12.07 -10.02
N PHE A 112 -19.68 -11.80 -8.82
CA PHE A 112 -19.04 -12.22 -7.55
C PHE A 112 -18.68 -13.71 -7.50
N ASP A 113 -19.65 -14.60 -7.77
CA ASP A 113 -19.41 -16.05 -7.71
C ASP A 113 -18.43 -16.52 -8.78
N GLY A 114 -18.47 -15.89 -9.97
CA GLY A 114 -17.52 -16.13 -11.05
C GLY A 114 -16.10 -15.74 -10.63
N TYR A 115 -15.95 -14.56 -10.02
CA TYR A 115 -14.65 -14.07 -9.53
C TYR A 115 -14.07 -14.98 -8.44
N VAL A 116 -14.91 -15.38 -7.46
CA VAL A 116 -14.52 -16.35 -6.42
C VAL A 116 -14.09 -17.68 -7.04
N SER A 117 -14.79 -18.14 -8.07
CA SER A 117 -14.44 -19.38 -8.78
C SER A 117 -13.08 -19.30 -9.48
N VAL A 118 -12.77 -18.18 -10.12
CA VAL A 118 -11.46 -17.93 -10.74
C VAL A 118 -10.35 -17.91 -9.67
N LEU A 119 -10.56 -17.22 -8.55
CA LEU A 119 -9.59 -17.18 -7.45
C LEU A 119 -9.35 -18.57 -6.85
N ARG A 120 -10.38 -19.40 -6.69
CA ARG A 120 -10.24 -20.79 -6.23
C ARG A 120 -9.39 -21.63 -7.16
N LYS A 121 -9.56 -21.45 -8.48
CA LYS A 121 -8.74 -22.13 -9.47
C LYS A 121 -7.27 -21.69 -9.38
N ILE A 122 -7.03 -20.38 -9.34
CA ILE A 122 -5.67 -19.83 -9.19
C ILE A 122 -5.02 -20.37 -7.90
N ASP A 123 -5.74 -20.37 -6.77
CA ASP A 123 -5.22 -20.90 -5.50
C ASP A 123 -4.80 -22.36 -5.59
N ALA A 124 -5.64 -23.20 -6.22
CA ALA A 124 -5.34 -24.61 -6.43
C ALA A 124 -4.10 -24.82 -7.31
N ASP A 125 -3.95 -24.02 -8.36
CA ASP A 125 -2.79 -24.06 -9.25
C ASP A 125 -1.53 -23.59 -8.51
N LEU A 126 -1.59 -22.47 -7.76
CA LEU A 126 -0.49 -21.98 -6.92
C LEU A 126 -0.06 -23.02 -5.88
N LYS A 127 -1.03 -23.67 -5.23
CA LYS A 127 -0.76 -24.73 -4.25
C LYS A 127 -0.01 -25.92 -4.88
N SER A 128 -0.33 -26.26 -6.13
CA SER A 128 0.31 -27.36 -6.87
C SER A 128 1.78 -27.10 -7.19
N LEU A 129 2.19 -25.82 -7.34
CA LEU A 129 3.58 -25.44 -7.60
C LEU A 129 4.52 -25.66 -6.40
N GLY A 130 3.99 -25.71 -5.18
CA GLY A 130 4.78 -25.89 -3.95
C GLY A 130 5.75 -24.75 -3.67
N GLY A 131 5.50 -24.01 -2.61
CA GLY A 131 6.31 -22.84 -2.20
C GLY A 131 6.04 -21.59 -3.05
N SER A 132 4.86 -21.49 -3.63
CA SER A 132 4.42 -20.34 -4.44
C SER A 132 4.33 -19.06 -3.63
N PRO A 133 4.54 -17.89 -4.27
CA PRO A 133 4.21 -16.61 -3.68
C PRO A 133 2.70 -16.48 -3.44
N TYR A 134 2.33 -15.60 -2.52
CA TYR A 134 0.93 -15.22 -2.33
C TYR A 134 0.43 -14.35 -3.49
N LEU A 135 -0.84 -14.48 -3.83
CA LEU A 135 -1.57 -13.49 -4.63
C LEU A 135 -2.35 -12.59 -3.68
N PHE A 136 -1.99 -11.33 -3.60
CA PHE A 136 -2.68 -10.32 -2.81
C PHE A 136 -3.59 -9.49 -3.70
N ILE A 137 -4.86 -9.39 -3.33
CA ILE A 137 -5.82 -8.50 -3.98
C ILE A 137 -5.77 -7.17 -3.24
N GLU A 138 -5.36 -6.12 -3.94
CA GLU A 138 -5.25 -4.78 -3.39
C GLU A 138 -6.58 -4.04 -3.46
N TYR A 139 -6.92 -3.38 -2.36
CA TYR A 139 -7.98 -2.39 -2.36
C TYR A 139 -7.52 -1.12 -3.08
N ALA A 140 -7.88 -1.00 -4.35
CA ALA A 140 -7.52 0.14 -5.20
C ALA A 140 -8.67 1.15 -5.41
N ALA A 141 -9.70 1.11 -4.53
CA ALA A 141 -10.92 1.90 -4.57
C ALA A 141 -11.81 1.66 -5.80
N GLY A 142 -11.69 0.48 -6.42
CA GLY A 142 -12.58 0.04 -7.49
C GLY A 142 -13.95 -0.43 -6.98
N ILE A 143 -14.01 -0.92 -5.73
CA ILE A 143 -15.22 -1.44 -5.08
C ILE A 143 -15.42 -0.84 -3.70
N GLU A 144 -16.61 -1.01 -3.11
CA GLU A 144 -16.86 -0.56 -1.73
C GLU A 144 -16.05 -1.39 -0.72
N PRO A 145 -15.61 -0.79 0.42
CA PRO A 145 -14.84 -1.52 1.45
C PRO A 145 -15.57 -2.75 2.00
N GLU A 146 -16.88 -2.69 2.09
CA GLU A 146 -17.73 -3.81 2.48
C GLU A 146 -17.67 -4.93 1.45
N SER A 147 -17.81 -4.63 0.16
CA SER A 147 -17.71 -5.62 -0.93
C SER A 147 -16.33 -6.26 -0.97
N PHE A 148 -15.27 -5.48 -0.76
CA PHE A 148 -13.91 -6.00 -0.62
C PHE A 148 -13.78 -6.96 0.56
N THR A 149 -14.32 -6.57 1.72
CA THR A 149 -14.31 -7.42 2.91
C THR A 149 -15.10 -8.71 2.71
N ASP A 150 -16.23 -8.65 2.00
CA ASP A 150 -17.06 -9.83 1.73
C ASP A 150 -16.40 -10.77 0.72
N LEU A 151 -15.70 -10.23 -0.29
CA LEU A 151 -14.85 -11.03 -1.17
C LEU A 151 -13.81 -11.83 -0.36
N LEU A 152 -13.06 -11.15 0.51
CA LEU A 152 -12.02 -11.80 1.30
C LEU A 152 -12.57 -12.84 2.28
N LYS A 153 -13.79 -12.64 2.82
CA LYS A 153 -14.49 -13.66 3.61
C LYS A 153 -14.87 -14.88 2.77
N ALA A 154 -15.37 -14.67 1.54
CA ALA A 154 -15.78 -15.76 0.64
C ALA A 154 -14.60 -16.65 0.20
N ILE A 155 -13.39 -16.13 0.26
CA ILE A 155 -12.14 -16.84 -0.06
C ILE A 155 -11.25 -17.07 1.18
N ALA A 156 -11.81 -17.01 2.38
CA ALA A 156 -11.03 -17.19 3.62
C ALA A 156 -10.36 -18.56 3.74
N ASP A 157 -10.91 -19.55 3.07
CA ASP A 157 -10.41 -20.93 3.02
C ASP A 157 -9.25 -21.15 2.04
N LEU A 158 -8.93 -20.20 1.17
CA LEU A 158 -7.83 -20.30 0.22
C LEU A 158 -6.46 -20.11 0.90
N ASP A 159 -5.46 -20.87 0.49
CA ASP A 159 -4.14 -20.88 1.12
C ASP A 159 -3.21 -19.80 0.57
N HIS A 160 -3.27 -19.49 -0.74
CA HIS A 160 -2.34 -18.60 -1.46
C HIS A 160 -2.94 -17.27 -1.92
N VAL A 161 -4.24 -17.06 -1.74
CA VAL A 161 -4.90 -15.79 -2.10
C VAL A 161 -5.28 -15.02 -0.85
N SER A 162 -4.95 -13.75 -0.76
CA SER A 162 -5.24 -12.90 0.40
C SER A 162 -5.39 -11.42 0.04
N ALA A 163 -5.43 -10.54 1.05
CA ALA A 163 -5.62 -9.11 0.89
C ALA A 163 -4.29 -8.34 0.81
N CYS A 164 -4.26 -7.31 -0.04
CA CYS A 164 -3.43 -6.14 0.14
C CYS A 164 -4.31 -4.96 0.58
N ILE A 165 -4.06 -4.47 1.79
CA ILE A 165 -4.78 -3.32 2.34
C ILE A 165 -4.03 -2.05 2.00
N ASP A 166 -4.53 -1.30 1.02
CA ASP A 166 -4.08 0.07 0.82
C ASP A 166 -4.79 0.99 1.81
N ILE A 167 -4.02 1.46 2.79
CA ILE A 167 -4.57 2.27 3.88
C ILE A 167 -5.01 3.66 3.42
N GLY A 168 -4.33 4.22 2.43
CA GLY A 168 -4.65 5.54 1.90
C GLY A 168 -5.96 5.53 1.12
N HIS A 169 -6.15 4.54 0.25
CA HIS A 169 -7.37 4.40 -0.54
C HIS A 169 -8.61 4.14 0.35
N ILE A 170 -8.49 3.27 1.35
CA ILE A 170 -9.56 3.03 2.31
C ILE A 170 -9.86 4.30 3.12
N GLY A 171 -8.80 4.99 3.57
CA GLY A 171 -8.95 6.25 4.32
C GLY A 171 -9.68 7.32 3.51
N LEU A 172 -9.29 7.52 2.25
CA LEU A 172 -9.92 8.46 1.33
C LEU A 172 -11.39 8.11 1.06
N ARG A 173 -11.71 6.83 0.87
CA ARG A 173 -13.09 6.39 0.70
C ARG A 173 -13.92 6.71 1.95
N HIS A 174 -13.40 6.38 3.12
CA HIS A 174 -14.07 6.67 4.38
C HIS A 174 -14.31 8.18 4.62
N ILE A 175 -13.33 9.01 4.25
CA ILE A 175 -13.47 10.48 4.29
C ILE A 175 -14.59 10.93 3.37
N ARG A 176 -14.62 10.43 2.13
CA ARG A 176 -15.64 10.76 1.14
C ARG A 176 -17.04 10.49 1.68
N ASP A 177 -17.25 9.30 2.21
CA ASP A 177 -18.56 8.89 2.75
C ASP A 177 -18.93 9.68 4.01
N THR A 178 -17.94 9.97 4.87
CA THR A 178 -18.17 10.78 6.09
C THR A 178 -18.51 12.22 5.74
N PHE A 179 -17.78 12.83 4.82
CA PHE A 179 -18.04 14.19 4.36
C PHE A 179 -19.42 14.31 3.71
N ALA A 180 -19.79 13.38 2.81
CA ALA A 180 -21.09 13.38 2.18
C ALA A 180 -22.25 13.33 3.18
N ARG A 181 -22.10 12.58 4.28
CA ARG A 181 -23.11 12.50 5.35
C ARG A 181 -23.28 13.82 6.11
N VAL A 182 -22.22 14.57 6.32
CA VAL A 182 -22.26 15.82 7.11
C VAL A 182 -22.48 17.06 6.24
N HIS A 183 -22.21 16.96 4.94
CA HIS A 183 -22.30 18.07 4.00
C HIS A 183 -23.36 17.81 2.89
N ASN A 184 -24.55 17.40 3.30
CA ASN A 184 -25.74 17.25 2.46
C ASN A 184 -25.54 16.44 1.17
N GLY A 185 -24.75 15.36 1.23
CA GLY A 185 -24.49 14.48 0.09
C GLY A 185 -23.46 15.01 -0.92
N LYS A 186 -22.78 16.12 -0.60
CA LYS A 186 -21.73 16.65 -1.48
C LYS A 186 -20.50 15.75 -1.47
N ASP A 187 -19.93 15.53 -2.65
CA ASP A 187 -18.71 14.78 -2.80
C ASP A 187 -17.50 15.69 -2.52
N ILE A 188 -16.71 15.36 -1.50
CA ILE A 188 -15.46 16.07 -1.17
C ILE A 188 -14.48 16.08 -2.36
N PHE A 189 -14.55 15.08 -3.22
CA PHE A 189 -13.70 14.98 -4.39
C PHE A 189 -14.07 15.97 -5.51
N SER A 190 -15.23 16.63 -5.42
CA SER A 190 -15.60 17.73 -6.29
C SER A 190 -15.00 19.08 -5.87
N ILE A 191 -14.47 19.17 -4.64
CA ILE A 191 -13.88 20.40 -4.09
C ILE A 191 -12.40 20.43 -4.45
N LYS A 192 -11.97 21.54 -5.06
CA LYS A 192 -10.54 21.76 -5.32
C LYS A 192 -9.93 22.54 -4.16
N SER A 193 -8.67 22.26 -3.85
CA SER A 193 -7.94 22.94 -2.77
C SER A 193 -7.91 24.47 -2.85
N ILE A 194 -8.09 25.02 -4.07
CA ILE A 194 -8.12 26.47 -4.34
C ILE A 194 -9.52 27.09 -4.27
N ASP A 195 -10.56 26.28 -4.13
CA ASP A 195 -11.93 26.77 -4.10
C ASP A 195 -12.21 27.55 -2.80
N PRO A 196 -12.92 28.69 -2.86
CA PRO A 196 -13.32 29.43 -1.65
C PRO A 196 -14.11 28.57 -0.65
N GLU A 197 -14.87 27.61 -1.15
CA GLU A 197 -15.64 26.66 -0.37
C GLU A 197 -14.83 25.84 0.63
N VAL A 198 -13.54 25.62 0.36
CA VAL A 198 -12.65 24.93 1.31
C VAL A 198 -12.62 25.62 2.68
N GLN A 199 -12.76 26.95 2.70
CA GLN A 199 -12.81 27.70 3.97
C GLN A 199 -14.14 27.51 4.70
N ASP A 200 -15.23 27.53 3.94
CA ASP A 200 -16.58 27.42 4.51
C ASP A 200 -16.81 26.00 5.05
N ALA A 201 -16.27 24.99 4.38
CA ALA A 201 -16.37 23.59 4.77
C ALA A 201 -15.16 23.06 5.58
N ALA A 202 -14.23 23.93 6.03
CA ALA A 202 -13.00 23.50 6.66
C ALA A 202 -13.21 22.61 7.90
N GLY A 203 -14.24 22.89 8.69
CA GLY A 203 -14.60 22.11 9.87
C GLY A 203 -15.06 20.69 9.52
N GLU A 204 -15.93 20.56 8.52
CA GLU A 204 -16.44 19.28 8.03
C GLU A 204 -15.35 18.47 7.35
N ILE A 205 -14.50 19.13 6.56
CA ILE A 205 -13.31 18.48 5.94
C ILE A 205 -12.40 17.92 7.02
N GLN A 206 -12.05 18.73 8.02
CA GLN A 206 -11.15 18.29 9.10
C GLN A 206 -11.76 17.15 9.92
N MET A 207 -13.06 17.21 10.21
CA MET A 207 -13.78 16.13 10.90
C MET A 207 -13.76 14.83 10.07
N ALA A 208 -14.03 14.93 8.77
CA ALA A 208 -14.00 13.79 7.87
C ALA A 208 -12.59 13.17 7.79
N VAL A 209 -11.55 14.00 7.62
CA VAL A 209 -10.14 13.57 7.63
C VAL A 209 -9.78 12.88 8.93
N GLY A 210 -10.19 13.44 10.07
CA GLY A 210 -9.93 12.84 11.39
C GLY A 210 -10.57 11.46 11.59
N SER A 211 -11.60 11.12 10.83
CA SER A 211 -12.27 9.81 10.89
C SER A 211 -11.57 8.71 10.07
N ALA A 212 -10.67 9.06 9.17
CA ALA A 212 -10.03 8.12 8.24
C ALA A 212 -9.35 6.94 8.95
N LEU A 213 -8.61 7.25 10.00
CA LEU A 213 -7.86 6.25 10.77
C LEU A 213 -8.77 5.16 11.35
N ASP A 214 -9.91 5.54 11.89
CA ASP A 214 -10.85 4.59 12.49
C ASP A 214 -11.50 3.70 11.42
N GLY A 215 -11.81 4.26 10.23
CA GLY A 215 -12.28 3.49 9.08
C GLY A 215 -11.28 2.40 8.65
N VAL A 216 -10.02 2.77 8.52
CA VAL A 216 -8.95 1.81 8.17
C VAL A 216 -8.76 0.76 9.25
N LEU A 217 -8.74 1.15 10.53
CA LEU A 217 -8.62 0.21 11.66
C LEU A 217 -9.77 -0.80 11.71
N GLN A 218 -10.98 -0.42 11.32
CA GLN A 218 -12.12 -1.33 11.22
C GLN A 218 -11.92 -2.39 10.12
N VAL A 219 -11.43 -1.99 8.94
CA VAL A 219 -11.12 -2.94 7.86
C VAL A 219 -10.01 -3.90 8.28
N ILE A 220 -8.93 -3.39 8.88
CA ILE A 220 -7.83 -4.22 9.42
C ILE A 220 -8.39 -5.23 10.44
N GLU A 221 -9.31 -4.83 11.31
CA GLU A 221 -9.91 -5.74 12.30
C GLU A 221 -10.77 -6.82 11.65
N LYS A 222 -11.62 -6.45 10.69
CA LYS A 222 -12.47 -7.41 9.97
C LYS A 222 -11.62 -8.46 9.23
N LEU A 223 -10.62 -8.03 8.46
CA LEU A 223 -9.78 -8.92 7.66
C LEU A 223 -8.74 -9.66 8.52
N GLY A 224 -8.20 -9.04 9.56
CA GLY A 224 -7.25 -9.68 10.48
C GLY A 224 -7.84 -10.88 11.21
N ARG A 225 -9.16 -10.91 11.46
CA ARG A 225 -9.85 -12.05 12.05
C ARG A 225 -9.91 -13.29 11.14
N LEU A 226 -9.65 -13.13 9.84
CA LEU A 226 -9.57 -14.25 8.91
C LEU A 226 -8.28 -15.07 9.11
N GLY A 227 -7.29 -14.53 9.83
CA GLY A 227 -6.04 -15.23 10.16
C GLY A 227 -5.12 -15.48 8.97
N LYS A 228 -5.37 -14.83 7.84
CA LYS A 228 -4.58 -14.95 6.60
C LYS A 228 -3.42 -13.95 6.61
N PRO A 229 -2.31 -14.20 5.88
CA PRO A 229 -1.31 -13.19 5.64
C PRO A 229 -1.91 -11.97 4.95
N ILE A 230 -1.54 -10.77 5.39
CA ILE A 230 -1.99 -9.52 4.78
C ILE A 230 -0.78 -8.68 4.40
N HIS A 231 -0.79 -8.19 3.17
CA HIS A 231 0.12 -7.16 2.70
C HIS A 231 -0.52 -5.79 2.90
N PHE A 232 0.28 -4.76 3.13
CA PHE A 232 -0.20 -3.40 3.34
C PHE A 232 0.57 -2.43 2.44
N HIS A 233 -0.14 -1.61 1.69
CA HIS A 233 0.42 -0.40 1.10
C HIS A 233 0.26 0.74 2.10
N LEU A 234 1.39 1.34 2.45
CA LEU A 234 1.49 2.39 3.45
C LEU A 234 1.84 3.72 2.80
N HIS A 235 0.90 4.62 2.78
CA HIS A 235 1.10 6.02 2.46
C HIS A 235 0.10 6.88 3.22
N ASP A 236 0.44 8.13 3.43
CA ASP A 236 -0.49 9.14 3.89
C ASP A 236 -1.11 9.86 2.69
N GLY A 237 -2.04 10.74 2.92
CA GLY A 237 -2.69 11.50 1.86
C GLY A 237 -3.66 12.54 2.40
N HIS A 238 -4.39 13.19 1.48
CA HIS A 238 -5.44 14.13 1.81
C HIS A 238 -6.50 14.17 0.70
N PRO A 239 -7.81 14.27 1.02
CA PRO A 239 -8.87 14.26 0.01
C PRO A 239 -8.79 15.41 -0.98
N LEU A 240 -8.26 16.57 -0.59
CA LEU A 240 -8.06 17.71 -1.49
C LEU A 240 -6.79 17.56 -2.37
N ALA A 241 -5.92 16.59 -2.09
CA ALA A 241 -4.77 16.23 -2.92
C ALA A 241 -5.08 15.12 -3.91
N GLN A 242 -6.33 14.79 -4.08
CA GLN A 242 -6.73 13.67 -4.89
C GLN A 242 -7.01 14.05 -6.34
N ALA A 243 -6.91 13.09 -7.23
CA ALA A 243 -7.34 13.19 -8.59
C ALA A 243 -8.03 11.94 -9.06
N GLY A 244 -9.04 12.16 -9.82
CA GLY A 244 -9.84 11.13 -10.43
C GLY A 244 -11.05 10.74 -9.59
N ALA A 245 -11.98 10.08 -10.27
CA ALA A 245 -13.29 9.72 -9.73
C ALA A 245 -13.23 8.70 -8.58
N PHE A 246 -12.11 8.02 -8.41
CA PHE A 246 -11.93 6.94 -7.45
C PHE A 246 -11.17 7.33 -6.18
N GLY A 247 -10.83 8.62 -6.02
CA GLY A 247 -10.16 9.08 -4.81
C GLY A 247 -8.69 8.70 -4.70
N ILE A 248 -7.99 8.61 -5.83
CA ILE A 248 -6.53 8.47 -5.83
C ILE A 248 -5.94 9.82 -5.42
N SER A 249 -5.23 9.89 -4.31
CA SER A 249 -4.49 11.07 -3.90
C SER A 249 -2.99 10.95 -4.18
N ASP A 250 -2.27 12.05 -3.99
CA ASP A 250 -0.83 11.95 -3.84
C ASP A 250 -0.52 11.03 -2.65
N HIS A 251 0.40 10.08 -2.88
CA HIS A 251 0.85 9.13 -1.88
C HIS A 251 1.94 9.80 -1.06
N LEU A 252 1.54 10.36 0.07
CA LEU A 252 2.39 11.21 0.90
C LEU A 252 3.15 10.40 1.96
N SER A 253 4.25 10.97 2.41
CA SER A 253 5.02 10.44 3.53
C SER A 253 4.33 10.73 4.87
N PHE A 254 4.57 9.86 5.85
CA PHE A 254 4.16 10.07 7.24
C PHE A 254 5.06 11.06 8.00
N LEU A 255 6.09 11.59 7.36
CA LEU A 255 7.00 12.55 7.97
C LEU A 255 6.41 13.96 7.94
N ASP A 256 6.47 14.66 9.08
CA ASP A 256 6.06 16.06 9.18
C ASP A 256 6.88 16.99 8.27
N LYS A 257 8.04 16.55 7.81
CA LYS A 257 8.93 17.30 6.92
C LYS A 257 8.41 17.45 5.50
N ILE A 258 7.48 16.60 5.08
CA ILE A 258 6.84 16.72 3.77
C ILE A 258 5.47 17.30 4.02
N PRO A 259 5.31 18.62 3.88
CA PRO A 259 4.02 19.23 4.08
C PRO A 259 3.05 18.74 3.04
N ILE A 260 1.82 18.50 3.45
CA ILE A 260 0.71 18.37 2.52
C ILE A 260 0.62 19.72 1.78
N PRO A 261 0.62 19.70 0.45
CA PRO A 261 0.89 20.91 -0.33
C PRO A 261 -0.34 21.81 -0.47
N PHE A 262 -0.97 22.19 0.65
CA PHE A 262 -2.07 23.13 0.62
C PHE A 262 -1.83 24.31 1.52
N GLU A 263 -1.61 25.42 0.91
CA GLU A 263 -1.72 26.69 1.56
C GLU A 263 -2.90 27.44 0.90
N TYR A 264 -3.92 27.76 1.68
CA TYR A 264 -4.99 28.63 1.26
C TYR A 264 -4.95 29.91 2.08
N ARG A 265 -4.81 31.07 1.39
CA ARG A 265 -4.73 32.41 2.00
C ARG A 265 -3.69 32.49 3.13
N GLY A 266 -2.52 31.92 2.94
CA GLY A 266 -1.42 31.97 3.93
C GLY A 266 -1.65 31.13 5.19
N ARG A 267 -2.64 30.24 5.19
CA ARG A 267 -2.88 29.30 6.28
C ARG A 267 -2.67 27.87 5.81
N ARG A 268 -1.87 27.13 6.53
CA ARG A 268 -1.73 25.69 6.38
C ARG A 268 -2.98 25.05 6.99
N HIS A 269 -3.83 24.45 6.15
CA HIS A 269 -5.16 24.03 6.60
C HIS A 269 -5.27 22.54 6.91
N LEU A 270 -4.21 21.73 6.69
CA LEU A 270 -4.51 20.33 6.49
C LEU A 270 -3.54 19.47 7.27
N ASP A 271 -4.09 18.78 8.25
CA ASP A 271 -3.43 17.64 8.86
C ASP A 271 -3.53 16.44 7.91
N PRO A 272 -2.49 15.58 7.84
CA PRO A 272 -2.55 14.34 7.10
C PRO A 272 -3.61 13.42 7.71
N MET A 273 -4.09 12.43 6.91
CA MET A 273 -5.05 11.44 7.40
C MET A 273 -4.55 10.67 8.61
N PHE A 274 -3.27 10.35 8.64
CA PHE A 274 -2.71 9.46 9.65
C PHE A 274 -1.57 10.08 10.45
N GLY A 275 -0.61 10.72 9.78
CA GLY A 275 0.63 11.17 10.38
C GLY A 275 1.45 10.04 11.04
N PRO A 276 2.57 10.35 11.71
CA PRO A 276 3.41 9.33 12.36
C PRO A 276 2.68 8.55 13.45
N SER A 277 1.77 9.18 14.15
CA SER A 277 1.00 8.56 15.23
C SER A 277 -0.06 7.59 14.71
N GLY A 278 -0.76 7.96 13.63
CA GLY A 278 -1.71 7.08 12.96
C GLY A 278 -1.01 5.86 12.34
N LEU A 279 0.11 6.05 11.64
CA LEU A 279 0.94 4.95 11.15
C LEU A 279 1.30 3.98 12.28
N SER A 280 1.76 4.50 13.41
CA SER A 280 2.13 3.66 14.56
C SER A 280 0.93 2.86 15.11
N ARG A 281 -0.28 3.43 15.11
CA ARG A 281 -1.50 2.71 15.51
C ARG A 281 -1.87 1.61 14.52
N LEU A 282 -1.78 1.90 13.22
CA LEU A 282 -2.06 0.94 12.13
C LEU A 282 -1.11 -0.25 12.19
N VAL A 283 0.19 -0.01 12.23
CA VAL A 283 1.21 -1.07 12.31
C VAL A 283 1.02 -1.94 13.55
N ARG A 284 0.86 -1.36 14.73
CA ARG A 284 0.64 -2.12 15.98
C ARG A 284 -0.66 -2.92 15.97
N LYS A 285 -1.74 -2.36 15.40
CA LYS A 285 -3.02 -3.10 15.28
C LYS A 285 -2.86 -4.30 14.37
N SER A 286 -2.19 -4.14 13.23
CA SER A 286 -1.94 -5.22 12.27
C SER A 286 -1.11 -6.35 12.90
N LEU A 287 0.00 -6.00 13.55
CA LEU A 287 0.86 -6.99 14.20
C LEU A 287 0.18 -7.71 15.37
N ARG A 288 -0.65 -7.00 16.14
CA ARG A 288 -1.41 -7.64 17.23
C ARG A 288 -2.42 -8.67 16.73
N LEU A 289 -3.02 -8.43 15.56
CA LEU A 289 -4.03 -9.34 15.01
C LEU A 289 -3.42 -10.50 14.25
N LEU A 290 -2.32 -10.25 13.55
CA LEU A 290 -1.77 -11.19 12.58
C LEU A 290 -0.44 -11.83 13.01
N GLY A 291 0.35 -11.12 13.83
CA GLY A 291 1.75 -11.44 14.05
C GLY A 291 2.68 -10.99 12.91
N PRO A 292 3.99 -10.88 13.18
CA PRO A 292 4.96 -10.46 12.18
C PRO A 292 5.08 -11.44 11.00
N GLU A 293 4.83 -12.72 11.24
CA GLU A 293 4.92 -13.79 10.25
C GLU A 293 3.79 -13.78 9.19
N ARG A 294 2.74 -13.00 9.42
CA ARG A 294 1.60 -12.85 8.49
C ARG A 294 1.37 -11.42 8.06
N THR A 295 2.33 -10.55 8.31
CA THR A 295 2.21 -9.12 8.00
C THR A 295 3.40 -8.68 7.16
N SER A 296 3.14 -7.94 6.08
CA SER A 296 4.16 -7.28 5.27
C SER A 296 3.71 -5.89 4.88
N PHE A 297 4.65 -4.98 4.69
CA PHE A 297 4.38 -3.57 4.40
C PHE A 297 5.14 -3.11 3.17
N SER A 298 4.51 -2.37 2.27
CA SER A 298 5.16 -1.59 1.22
C SER A 298 4.93 -0.11 1.44
N LEU A 299 6.00 0.67 1.39
CA LEU A 299 5.94 2.12 1.36
C LEU A 299 5.68 2.57 -0.06
N GLU A 300 4.55 3.20 -0.28
CA GLU A 300 4.17 3.74 -1.57
C GLU A 300 4.08 5.26 -1.49
N ILE A 301 5.18 5.95 -1.75
CA ILE A 301 5.29 7.41 -1.61
C ILE A 301 5.59 8.02 -2.96
N HIS A 302 4.63 8.72 -3.55
CA HIS A 302 4.80 9.40 -4.83
C HIS A 302 3.65 10.37 -5.12
N PRO A 303 3.88 11.44 -5.89
CA PRO A 303 2.82 12.28 -6.41
C PRO A 303 2.08 11.56 -7.54
N THR A 304 0.79 11.70 -7.60
CA THR A 304 -0.05 11.16 -8.67
C THR A 304 -0.07 12.04 -9.93
N GLY A 305 0.80 13.02 -9.98
CA GLY A 305 1.08 13.82 -11.17
C GLY A 305 0.28 15.11 -11.32
N GLY A 306 0.98 16.20 -11.43
CA GLY A 306 0.60 17.44 -12.13
C GLY A 306 -0.62 18.23 -11.67
N ARG A 307 -1.22 17.95 -10.52
CA ARG A 307 -2.58 18.35 -10.22
C ARG A 307 -2.76 19.58 -9.37
N LEU A 308 -1.71 19.96 -8.68
CA LEU A 308 -1.85 21.06 -7.74
C LEU A 308 -0.88 22.17 -8.11
N PRO A 309 -1.33 23.41 -8.13
CA PRO A 309 -0.44 24.54 -8.01
C PRO A 309 0.16 24.48 -6.60
N LEU A 310 1.20 23.68 -6.47
CA LEU A 310 1.88 23.45 -5.20
C LEU A 310 2.88 24.56 -4.99
N GLY A 311 2.51 25.73 -4.61
CA GLY A 311 3.43 26.79 -4.20
C GLY A 311 4.93 26.46 -4.26
N ASP A 312 5.71 26.91 -3.32
CA ASP A 312 7.18 26.71 -3.31
C ASP A 312 7.65 25.27 -3.13
N VAL A 313 6.78 24.35 -2.72
CA VAL A 313 7.11 22.92 -2.57
C VAL A 313 6.80 22.07 -3.80
N SER A 314 6.20 22.67 -4.82
CA SER A 314 5.90 21.99 -6.10
C SER A 314 7.15 21.37 -6.73
N PHE A 315 8.31 21.98 -6.54
CA PHE A 315 9.59 21.46 -7.02
C PHE A 315 9.91 20.08 -6.43
N LEU A 316 9.55 19.77 -5.20
CA LEU A 316 9.79 18.46 -4.58
C LEU A 316 9.03 17.35 -5.32
N PHE A 317 7.81 17.64 -5.76
CA PHE A 317 6.95 16.68 -6.42
C PHE A 317 7.16 16.62 -7.94
N HIS A 318 7.38 17.74 -8.59
CA HIS A 318 7.74 17.76 -10.03
C HIS A 318 9.01 16.98 -10.31
N HIS A 319 9.92 16.96 -9.39
CA HIS A 319 11.22 16.32 -9.54
C HIS A 319 11.23 14.82 -9.32
N TRP A 320 10.16 14.27 -8.74
CA TRP A 320 9.94 12.83 -8.74
C TRP A 320 9.89 12.25 -10.15
N VAL A 321 9.45 13.03 -11.11
CA VAL A 321 9.36 12.64 -12.52
C VAL A 321 10.67 12.91 -13.28
N ASP A 322 11.58 13.68 -12.69
CA ASP A 322 12.88 14.00 -13.30
C ASP A 322 13.87 12.86 -13.05
N LYS A 323 13.79 11.84 -13.89
CA LYS A 323 14.58 10.62 -13.82
C LYS A 323 16.09 10.86 -13.88
N GLY A 324 16.54 11.95 -14.47
CA GLY A 324 17.96 12.29 -14.63
C GLY A 324 18.61 12.99 -13.43
N ASN A 325 17.88 13.26 -12.35
CA ASN A 325 18.42 14.05 -11.24
C ASN A 325 18.73 13.19 -10.00
N ALA A 326 20.01 12.80 -9.87
CA ALA A 326 20.48 11.94 -8.79
C ALA A 326 20.27 12.55 -7.37
N GLU A 327 20.38 13.88 -7.20
CA GLU A 327 20.16 14.54 -5.90
C GLU A 327 18.72 14.38 -5.44
N ARG A 328 17.78 14.57 -6.33
CA ARG A 328 16.35 14.45 -6.07
C ARG A 328 15.96 13.01 -5.79
N MET A 329 16.54 12.09 -6.53
CA MET A 329 16.36 10.67 -6.31
C MET A 329 16.87 10.26 -4.92
N ASN A 330 18.05 10.75 -4.54
CA ASN A 330 18.61 10.52 -3.21
C ASN A 330 17.75 11.10 -2.08
N PHE A 331 17.08 12.23 -2.30
CA PHE A 331 16.10 12.77 -1.36
C PHE A 331 14.94 11.78 -1.12
N TRP A 332 14.33 11.26 -2.18
CA TRP A 332 13.22 10.31 -2.06
C TRP A 332 13.64 8.97 -1.45
N LEU A 333 14.83 8.48 -1.79
CA LEU A 333 15.38 7.29 -1.15
C LEU A 333 15.56 7.51 0.37
N SER A 334 15.99 8.70 0.77
CA SER A 334 16.11 9.06 2.18
C SER A 334 14.75 9.13 2.87
N VAL A 335 13.74 9.68 2.22
CA VAL A 335 12.36 9.72 2.73
C VAL A 335 11.82 8.30 2.95
N LEU A 336 12.02 7.39 2.00
CA LEU A 336 11.60 5.99 2.12
C LEU A 336 12.31 5.30 3.29
N CYS A 337 13.63 5.47 3.44
CA CYS A 337 14.40 4.92 4.56
C CYS A 337 13.96 5.51 5.92
N GLU A 338 13.60 6.79 5.98
CA GLU A 338 13.09 7.41 7.22
C GLU A 338 11.68 6.89 7.56
N ASN A 339 10.80 6.71 6.58
CA ASN A 339 9.48 6.09 6.81
C ASN A 339 9.60 4.63 7.25
N GLN A 340 10.54 3.86 6.67
CA GLN A 340 10.84 2.51 7.14
C GLN A 340 11.20 2.50 8.63
N LYS A 341 12.05 3.42 9.08
CA LYS A 341 12.40 3.54 10.51
C LYS A 341 11.19 3.79 11.40
N LEU A 342 10.21 4.59 10.93
CA LEU A 342 8.95 4.79 11.66
C LEU A 342 8.15 3.50 11.78
N VAL A 343 8.06 2.72 10.72
CA VAL A 343 7.39 1.40 10.73
C VAL A 343 8.10 0.48 11.72
N LEU A 344 9.41 0.30 11.60
CA LEU A 344 10.19 -0.58 12.47
C LEU A 344 10.11 -0.17 13.95
N LYS A 345 10.20 1.11 14.26
CA LYS A 345 10.01 1.63 15.62
C LYS A 345 8.60 1.34 16.16
N SER A 346 7.61 1.30 15.29
CA SER A 346 6.24 0.96 15.67
C SER A 346 6.07 -0.53 15.96
N CYS A 347 6.82 -1.40 15.26
CA CYS A 347 6.89 -2.82 15.53
C CYS A 347 7.50 -3.09 16.93
N GLU A 348 8.66 -2.50 17.23
CA GLU A 348 9.35 -2.68 18.51
C GLU A 348 8.50 -2.25 19.72
N LYS A 349 7.77 -1.15 19.61
CA LYS A 349 6.85 -0.70 20.67
C LYS A 349 5.67 -1.65 20.90
N GLY A 350 5.28 -2.41 19.89
CA GLY A 350 4.26 -3.46 20.00
C GLY A 350 4.74 -4.62 20.87
N GLU A 351 5.95 -5.10 20.62
CA GLU A 351 6.57 -6.21 21.35
C GLU A 351 6.76 -5.90 22.85
N LEU A 352 7.24 -4.71 23.17
CA LEU A 352 7.45 -4.28 24.57
C LEU A 352 6.14 -4.22 25.37
N SER A 353 5.03 -3.85 24.76
CA SER A 353 3.74 -3.79 25.43
C SER A 353 3.12 -5.16 25.68
N GLU A 354 3.46 -6.17 24.90
CA GLU A 354 3.03 -7.56 25.11
C GLU A 354 3.90 -8.28 26.13
N ALA A 355 5.20 -8.03 26.16
CA ALA A 355 6.10 -8.55 27.19
C ALA A 355 5.70 -8.05 28.58
N ALA A 356 5.45 -6.75 28.74
CA ALA A 356 5.00 -6.17 30.00
C ALA A 356 3.66 -6.74 30.51
N ARG A 357 2.75 -7.12 29.62
CA ARG A 357 1.46 -7.75 30.00
C ARG A 357 1.58 -9.22 30.42
N LYS A 358 2.60 -9.93 29.94
CA LYS A 358 2.84 -11.32 30.34
C LYS A 358 3.49 -11.41 31.72
N ASP A 359 4.27 -10.39 32.09
CA ASP A 359 4.89 -10.33 33.42
C ASP A 359 3.91 -9.93 34.54
N ASP A 360 2.81 -9.22 34.19
CA ASP A 360 1.74 -8.86 35.14
C ASP A 360 0.77 -10.03 35.43
N HIS A 361 0.91 -11.17 34.77
CA HIS A 361 0.06 -12.36 34.94
C HIS A 361 0.81 -13.60 35.51
N LEU A 362 2.06 -13.42 35.96
CA LEU A 362 2.86 -14.39 36.71
C LEU A 362 2.97 -13.96 38.18
#